data_658f7c2c45fffad59d27674faa9db2a1
#
_entry.id   658f7c2c45fffad59d27674faa9db2a1
#
_cell.length_a   1.000
_cell.length_b   1.000
_cell.length_c   1.000
_cell.angle_alpha   90.00
_cell.angle_beta   90.00
_cell.angle_gamma   90.00
#
_symmetry.space_group_name_H-M   'P 1'
#
loop_
_entity.id
_entity.type
_entity.pdbx_description
1 polymer ?
#
loop_
_entity_poly.entity_id
_entity_poly.type
_entity_poly.pdbx_seq_one_letter_code
_entity_poly.pdbx_strand_id
1 'polypeptide(L)'
;MKLDYDAIRKLTETLAEPLSAEDQTVQSMPDVSPTKWHRAHTTWFFETFLLEPSLRGYRHFDDNYRYLFNSYYEAVGPRHSRNERGLLTRPGAREIGDYRHHVDEAMHVLIDGVGAGNADPAALIELGLNHEQQHQELIVMDIKHVLSVNPTQPHYGKARWWDQPIDRSKAGQWTEYDGGVVEIGFAGDGFSFDNEWPRHDALLTPFAISESLVSCGEWRAFMDDGGYERPEFWMSDGWATVKAQGWDSPLYWWHEGDEWLTFTLGGPLAVRDDEPVVHVSWYEADAFARWSGARLPTEGEWETAAPAKVPVRSGLDVKALHPTADEWFGSVWQWTASAYSAYPGFAPAEGAVGEYNGKFMINQQVLRGSCCATPKGHARRTYRNFFGPHCRWAFSGLRLARDL
;
A
#
# COMPACT_ATOMS: atom_id res chain seq x y z
N MET A 1 7.90 22.73 2.50
CA MET A 1 8.87 21.69 2.93
C MET A 1 8.86 21.44 4.45
N LYS A 2 9.28 22.40 5.32
CA LYS A 2 9.34 22.16 6.79
C LYS A 2 7.98 21.82 7.40
N LEU A 3 6.92 22.55 7.06
CA LEU A 3 5.56 22.25 7.54
C LEU A 3 5.07 20.87 7.08
N ASP A 4 5.40 20.47 5.88
CA ASP A 4 5.05 19.16 5.35
C ASP A 4 5.87 18.06 6.03
N TYR A 5 7.16 18.31 6.30
CA TYR A 5 8.02 17.41 7.06
C TYR A 5 7.42 17.12 8.43
N ASP A 6 7.15 18.16 9.22
CA ASP A 6 6.60 18.02 10.57
C ASP A 6 5.23 17.31 10.56
N ALA A 7 4.37 17.63 9.59
CA ALA A 7 3.04 17.04 9.47
C ALA A 7 3.11 15.53 9.17
N ILE A 8 3.98 15.12 8.25
CA ILE A 8 4.17 13.71 7.87
C ILE A 8 4.80 12.93 9.01
N ARG A 9 5.87 13.45 9.64
CA ARG A 9 6.51 12.83 10.80
C ARG A 9 5.54 12.63 11.95
N LYS A 10 4.73 13.66 12.25
CA LYS A 10 3.69 13.61 13.28
C LYS A 10 2.60 12.56 12.97
N LEU A 11 2.21 12.42 11.72
CA LEU A 11 1.18 11.43 11.34
C LEU A 11 1.66 10.01 11.64
N THR A 12 2.93 9.68 11.39
CA THR A 12 3.53 8.38 11.73
C THR A 12 3.43 8.11 13.24
N GLU A 13 3.74 9.11 14.10
CA GLU A 13 3.60 8.97 15.54
C GLU A 13 2.11 8.85 15.97
N THR A 14 1.21 9.59 15.33
CA THR A 14 -0.24 9.48 15.57
C THR A 14 -0.77 8.08 15.27
N LEU A 15 -0.24 7.42 14.22
CA LEU A 15 -0.58 6.03 13.89
C LEU A 15 0.01 5.03 14.89
N ALA A 16 1.11 5.33 15.53
CA ALA A 16 1.71 4.48 16.56
C ALA A 16 1.13 4.70 17.97
N GLU A 17 0.56 5.87 18.24
CA GLU A 17 0.06 6.27 19.58
C GLU A 17 -0.95 5.30 20.21
N PRO A 18 -1.92 4.70 19.46
CA PRO A 18 -2.88 3.76 20.06
C PRO A 18 -2.26 2.44 20.51
N LEU A 19 -1.03 2.13 20.11
CA LEU A 19 -0.39 0.83 20.28
C LEU A 19 0.53 0.81 21.49
N SER A 20 0.45 -0.26 22.28
CA SER A 20 1.41 -0.53 23.34
C SER A 20 2.82 -0.80 22.77
N ALA A 21 3.84 -0.82 23.63
CA ALA A 21 5.20 -1.17 23.20
C ALA A 21 5.28 -2.63 22.69
N GLU A 22 4.46 -3.50 23.25
CA GLU A 22 4.28 -4.91 22.86
C GLU A 22 3.67 -5.00 21.47
N ASP A 23 2.55 -4.33 21.22
CA ASP A 23 1.91 -4.28 19.89
C ASP A 23 2.87 -3.79 18.81
N GLN A 24 3.66 -2.75 19.12
CA GLN A 24 4.65 -2.19 18.20
C GLN A 24 5.85 -3.11 17.94
N THR A 25 5.99 -4.21 18.67
CA THR A 25 7.15 -5.14 18.58
C THR A 25 6.80 -6.42 17.82
N VAL A 26 5.54 -6.86 17.83
CA VAL A 26 5.12 -8.12 17.24
C VAL A 26 5.20 -8.12 15.73
N GLN A 27 5.63 -9.26 15.17
CA GLN A 27 5.60 -9.59 13.76
C GLN A 27 4.80 -10.89 13.59
N SER A 28 3.64 -10.83 12.98
CA SER A 28 2.69 -11.95 12.90
C SER A 28 2.93 -12.88 11.70
N MET A 29 3.73 -12.45 10.73
CA MET A 29 4.17 -13.25 9.57
C MET A 29 5.42 -12.65 8.94
N PRO A 30 6.15 -13.38 8.06
CA PRO A 30 7.39 -12.89 7.43
C PRO A 30 7.23 -11.61 6.61
N ASP A 31 6.04 -11.36 6.07
CA ASP A 31 5.78 -10.24 5.16
C ASP A 31 5.42 -8.93 5.85
N VAL A 32 4.95 -8.97 7.10
CA VAL A 32 4.71 -7.77 7.90
C VAL A 32 5.97 -7.32 8.61
N SER A 33 6.00 -6.07 9.08
CA SER A 33 7.06 -5.57 9.95
C SER A 33 6.46 -4.92 11.20
N PRO A 34 7.16 -4.97 12.34
CA PRO A 34 6.70 -4.31 13.57
C PRO A 34 6.52 -2.80 13.37
N THR A 35 5.50 -2.21 13.98
CA THR A 35 5.26 -0.76 13.90
C THR A 35 6.49 0.06 14.30
N LYS A 36 7.20 -0.32 15.36
CA LYS A 36 8.42 0.37 15.77
C LYS A 36 9.54 0.28 14.71
N TRP A 37 9.58 -0.83 13.93
CA TRP A 37 10.54 -0.96 12.84
C TRP A 37 10.24 0.04 11.71
N HIS A 38 8.98 0.21 11.32
CA HIS A 38 8.59 1.23 10.33
C HIS A 38 8.96 2.64 10.79
N ARG A 39 8.68 2.99 12.04
CA ARG A 39 9.05 4.28 12.64
C ARG A 39 10.56 4.53 12.57
N ALA A 40 11.35 3.50 12.87
CA ALA A 40 12.81 3.57 12.84
C ALA A 40 13.35 3.61 11.40
N HIS A 41 12.80 2.78 10.48
CA HIS A 41 13.26 2.71 9.10
C HIS A 41 13.08 4.02 8.35
N THR A 42 11.93 4.69 8.50
CA THR A 42 11.74 6.01 7.88
C THR A 42 12.66 7.08 8.47
N THR A 43 13.01 6.96 9.74
CA THR A 43 14.02 7.82 10.39
C THR A 43 15.42 7.53 9.88
N TRP A 44 15.76 6.25 9.75
CA TRP A 44 17.02 5.77 9.18
C TRP A 44 17.24 6.29 7.74
N PHE A 45 16.16 6.42 6.95
CA PHE A 45 16.26 6.97 5.60
C PHE A 45 16.79 8.41 5.62
N PHE A 46 16.22 9.27 6.45
CA PHE A 46 16.67 10.66 6.59
C PHE A 46 18.09 10.75 7.16
N GLU A 47 18.42 9.93 8.14
CA GLU A 47 19.77 9.89 8.72
C GLU A 47 20.80 9.48 7.68
N THR A 48 20.57 8.36 6.99
CA THR A 48 21.55 7.75 6.08
C THR A 48 21.73 8.52 4.78
N PHE A 49 20.62 8.97 4.16
CA PHE A 49 20.69 9.58 2.84
C PHE A 49 20.79 11.11 2.84
N LEU A 50 20.44 11.75 3.95
CA LEU A 50 20.43 13.22 4.04
C LEU A 50 21.41 13.77 5.08
N LEU A 51 21.30 13.34 6.34
CA LEU A 51 22.11 13.94 7.40
C LEU A 51 23.57 13.54 7.34
N GLU A 52 23.87 12.25 7.18
CA GLU A 52 25.23 11.71 7.11
C GLU A 52 26.06 12.42 6.01
N PRO A 53 25.58 12.53 4.75
CA PRO A 53 26.35 13.17 3.69
C PRO A 53 26.31 14.71 3.69
N SER A 54 25.26 15.34 4.26
CA SER A 54 25.02 16.77 4.06
C SER A 54 25.28 17.63 5.30
N LEU A 55 25.17 17.08 6.50
CA LEU A 55 25.31 17.86 7.73
C LEU A 55 26.68 17.61 8.39
N ARG A 56 27.60 18.58 8.21
CA ARG A 56 28.95 18.47 8.75
C ARG A 56 28.95 18.32 10.29
N GLY A 57 29.58 17.25 10.78
CA GLY A 57 29.69 16.98 12.22
C GLY A 57 28.44 16.31 12.81
N TYR A 58 27.52 15.85 11.97
CA TYR A 58 26.41 15.02 12.42
C TYR A 58 26.93 13.78 13.16
N ARG A 59 26.24 13.39 14.23
CA ARG A 59 26.55 12.18 14.99
C ARG A 59 25.34 11.26 14.96
N HIS A 60 25.58 10.02 14.57
CA HIS A 60 24.55 8.98 14.61
C HIS A 60 24.01 8.79 16.02
N PHE A 61 22.72 8.49 16.12
CA PHE A 61 22.09 8.16 17.38
C PHE A 61 22.67 6.85 17.96
N ASP A 62 22.78 5.82 17.11
CA ASP A 62 23.39 4.53 17.44
C ASP A 62 23.95 3.89 16.15
N ASP A 63 25.22 3.50 16.15
CA ASP A 63 25.90 2.93 14.97
C ASP A 63 25.28 1.60 14.49
N ASN A 64 24.61 0.84 15.37
CA ASN A 64 23.93 -0.40 15.00
C ASN A 64 22.66 -0.16 14.17
N TYR A 65 22.06 1.05 14.23
CA TYR A 65 20.82 1.33 13.54
C TYR A 65 20.98 1.31 12.03
N ARG A 66 22.20 1.55 11.54
CA ARG A 66 22.51 1.37 10.11
C ARG A 66 22.24 -0.06 9.62
N TYR A 67 22.51 -1.08 10.44
CA TYR A 67 22.23 -2.48 10.16
C TYR A 67 20.76 -2.86 10.45
N LEU A 68 20.24 -2.45 11.60
CA LEU A 68 18.92 -2.89 12.08
C LEU A 68 17.77 -2.38 11.22
N PHE A 69 17.88 -1.16 10.68
CA PHE A 69 16.81 -0.49 9.98
C PHE A 69 17.02 -0.32 8.48
N ASN A 70 18.13 -0.82 7.93
CA ASN A 70 18.25 -1.02 6.49
C ASN A 70 17.24 -2.09 6.02
N SER A 71 16.47 -1.80 4.98
CA SER A 71 15.46 -2.73 4.45
C SER A 71 16.01 -3.60 3.31
N TYR A 72 16.47 -2.97 2.23
CA TYR A 72 16.88 -3.64 0.99
C TYR A 72 18.02 -2.93 0.26
N TYR A 73 18.62 -1.90 0.85
CA TYR A 73 19.68 -1.11 0.21
C TYR A 73 21.03 -1.82 0.35
N GLU A 74 21.35 -2.67 -0.63
CA GLU A 74 22.61 -3.45 -0.64
C GLU A 74 23.84 -2.55 -0.71
N ALA A 75 23.76 -1.42 -1.43
CA ALA A 75 24.86 -0.46 -1.53
C ALA A 75 25.15 0.26 -0.20
N VAL A 76 24.21 0.29 0.74
CA VAL A 76 24.42 0.84 2.09
C VAL A 76 25.16 -0.15 2.97
N GLY A 77 25.00 -1.46 2.77
CA GLY A 77 25.67 -2.51 3.53
C GLY A 77 24.72 -3.59 4.06
N PRO A 78 25.19 -4.43 4.99
CA PRO A 78 24.40 -5.54 5.54
C PRO A 78 23.16 -5.04 6.27
N ARG A 79 22.15 -5.91 6.35
CA ARG A 79 20.86 -5.62 6.98
C ARG A 79 20.37 -6.76 7.85
N HIS A 80 19.53 -6.44 8.81
CA HIS A 80 18.79 -7.42 9.60
C HIS A 80 17.70 -8.11 8.74
N SER A 81 17.54 -9.41 8.93
CA SER A 81 16.61 -10.24 8.15
C SER A 81 15.16 -9.79 8.35
N ARG A 82 14.37 -9.64 7.24
CA ARG A 82 12.98 -9.15 7.31
C ARG A 82 12.09 -10.04 8.18
N ASN A 83 12.19 -11.35 8.03
CA ASN A 83 11.38 -12.33 8.76
C ASN A 83 11.74 -12.44 10.26
N GLU A 84 12.79 -11.74 10.70
CA GLU A 84 13.27 -11.75 12.10
C GLU A 84 13.09 -10.40 12.80
N ARG A 85 12.47 -9.41 12.15
CA ARG A 85 12.27 -8.07 12.72
C ARG A 85 11.48 -8.10 14.03
N GLY A 86 10.58 -9.04 14.20
CA GLY A 86 9.82 -9.25 15.44
C GLY A 86 10.65 -9.78 16.62
N LEU A 87 11.89 -10.25 16.36
CA LEU A 87 12.81 -10.69 17.42
C LEU A 87 13.58 -9.52 18.05
N LEU A 88 13.53 -8.34 17.46
CA LEU A 88 14.19 -7.13 17.94
C LEU A 88 13.45 -6.57 19.16
N THR A 89 13.75 -7.04 20.38
CA THR A 89 13.19 -6.47 21.61
C THR A 89 13.84 -5.12 21.95
N ARG A 90 15.06 -4.88 21.45
CA ARG A 90 15.79 -3.62 21.56
C ARG A 90 16.22 -3.16 20.16
N PRO A 91 16.12 -1.85 19.85
CA PRO A 91 15.58 -0.78 20.72
C PRO A 91 14.07 -0.94 21.01
N GLY A 92 13.64 -0.40 22.13
CA GLY A 92 12.21 -0.34 22.52
C GLY A 92 11.47 0.79 21.82
N ALA A 93 10.13 0.76 21.85
CA ALA A 93 9.29 1.76 21.18
C ALA A 93 9.57 3.22 21.63
N ARG A 94 9.92 3.44 22.92
CA ARG A 94 10.31 4.75 23.43
C ARG A 94 11.66 5.20 22.86
N GLU A 95 12.65 4.33 22.85
CA GLU A 95 13.99 4.63 22.31
C GLU A 95 13.93 4.95 20.80
N ILE A 96 13.01 4.32 20.05
CA ILE A 96 12.73 4.73 18.67
C ILE A 96 12.13 6.14 18.60
N GLY A 97 11.29 6.53 19.56
CA GLY A 97 10.82 7.92 19.69
C GLY A 97 11.97 8.91 19.91
N ASP A 98 12.91 8.57 20.81
CA ASP A 98 14.11 9.38 21.08
C ASP A 98 15.01 9.48 19.82
N TYR A 99 15.17 8.38 19.08
CA TYR A 99 15.87 8.36 17.79
C TYR A 99 15.22 9.29 16.76
N ARG A 100 13.89 9.19 16.62
CA ARG A 100 13.14 10.07 15.70
C ARG A 100 13.36 11.55 16.05
N HIS A 101 13.25 11.90 17.33
CA HIS A 101 13.45 13.27 17.80
C HIS A 101 14.87 13.78 17.49
N HIS A 102 15.91 12.98 17.73
CA HIS A 102 17.30 13.32 17.40
C HIS A 102 17.47 13.64 15.91
N VAL A 103 16.91 12.80 15.04
CA VAL A 103 16.98 13.00 13.59
C VAL A 103 16.16 14.21 13.15
N ASP A 104 14.94 14.42 13.72
CA ASP A 104 14.08 15.54 13.38
C ASP A 104 14.74 16.90 13.74
N GLU A 105 15.41 17.00 14.88
CA GLU A 105 16.18 18.20 15.25
C GLU A 105 17.27 18.52 14.21
N ALA A 106 18.02 17.50 13.78
CA ALA A 106 19.07 17.65 12.78
C ALA A 106 18.50 17.98 11.39
N MET A 107 17.38 17.36 11.00
CA MET A 107 16.67 17.65 9.76
C MET A 107 16.12 19.07 9.71
N HIS A 108 15.65 19.63 10.81
CA HIS A 108 15.26 21.03 10.87
C HIS A 108 16.43 21.97 10.55
N VAL A 109 17.63 21.67 11.06
CA VAL A 109 18.83 22.45 10.74
C VAL A 109 19.16 22.35 9.23
N LEU A 110 19.06 21.14 8.67
CA LEU A 110 19.32 20.93 7.24
C LEU A 110 18.29 21.68 6.36
N ILE A 111 17.00 21.56 6.69
CA ILE A 111 15.88 22.18 5.93
C ILE A 111 15.97 23.70 5.99
N ASP A 112 16.30 24.29 7.16
CA ASP A 112 16.44 25.73 7.32
C ASP A 112 17.68 26.27 6.55
N GLY A 113 18.66 25.39 6.25
CA GLY A 113 19.86 25.72 5.45
C GLY A 113 19.72 25.44 3.94
N VAL A 114 18.59 24.93 3.46
CA VAL A 114 18.33 24.68 2.03
C VAL A 114 18.44 25.98 1.23
N GLY A 115 19.21 25.93 0.14
CA GLY A 115 19.49 27.11 -0.71
C GLY A 115 20.75 27.88 -0.32
N ALA A 116 21.42 27.56 0.78
CA ALA A 116 22.68 28.20 1.19
C ALA A 116 23.95 27.48 0.72
N GLY A 117 23.83 26.28 0.10
CA GLY A 117 24.94 25.42 -0.31
C GLY A 117 24.93 25.02 -1.79
N ASN A 118 25.98 24.26 -2.20
CA ASN A 118 26.16 23.83 -3.59
C ASN A 118 25.31 22.57 -3.97
N ALA A 119 24.70 21.88 -3.01
CA ALA A 119 23.81 20.74 -3.25
C ALA A 119 22.43 21.06 -2.68
N ASP A 120 21.39 20.86 -3.49
CA ASP A 120 20.02 21.03 -3.05
C ASP A 120 19.44 19.67 -2.63
N PRO A 121 19.24 19.40 -1.32
CA PRO A 121 18.68 18.15 -0.85
C PRO A 121 17.13 18.06 -1.02
N ALA A 122 16.49 19.07 -1.59
CA ALA A 122 15.03 19.17 -1.62
C ALA A 122 14.35 17.96 -2.26
N ALA A 123 14.84 17.48 -3.41
CA ALA A 123 14.28 16.32 -4.09
C ALA A 123 14.40 15.03 -3.24
N LEU A 124 15.51 14.86 -2.53
CA LEU A 124 15.71 13.70 -1.67
C LEU A 124 14.88 13.79 -0.37
N ILE A 125 14.69 15.00 0.16
CA ILE A 125 13.76 15.24 1.26
C ILE A 125 12.34 14.88 0.81
N GLU A 126 11.91 15.32 -0.37
CA GLU A 126 10.59 15.02 -0.94
C GLU A 126 10.40 13.51 -1.13
N LEU A 127 11.42 12.81 -1.65
CA LEU A 127 11.41 11.34 -1.74
C LEU A 127 11.27 10.70 -0.36
N GLY A 128 12.02 11.14 0.64
CA GLY A 128 11.95 10.64 2.02
C GLY A 128 10.58 10.84 2.66
N LEU A 129 9.92 11.96 2.39
CA LEU A 129 8.56 12.24 2.85
C LEU A 129 7.54 11.29 2.19
N ASN A 130 7.64 11.09 0.89
CA ASN A 130 6.78 10.14 0.18
C ASN A 130 7.06 8.69 0.60
N HIS A 131 8.30 8.33 0.87
CA HIS A 131 8.69 7.05 1.45
C HIS A 131 8.05 6.84 2.85
N GLU A 132 8.09 7.84 3.71
CA GLU A 132 7.43 7.76 5.02
C GLU A 132 5.91 7.61 4.87
N GLN A 133 5.28 8.28 3.91
CA GLN A 133 3.86 8.11 3.62
C GLN A 133 3.51 6.68 3.14
N GLN A 134 4.37 6.01 2.37
CA GLN A 134 4.21 4.58 2.09
C GLN A 134 4.26 3.75 3.37
N HIS A 135 5.21 4.04 4.26
CA HIS A 135 5.33 3.33 5.53
C HIS A 135 4.17 3.61 6.50
N GLN A 136 3.49 4.75 6.41
CA GLN A 136 2.24 5.02 7.15
C GLN A 136 1.13 4.05 6.73
N GLU A 137 0.98 3.79 5.44
CA GLU A 137 0.05 2.77 4.93
C GLU A 137 0.44 1.37 5.41
N LEU A 138 1.74 1.02 5.30
CA LEU A 138 2.25 -0.27 5.77
C LEU A 138 2.04 -0.48 7.28
N ILE A 139 2.20 0.55 8.11
CA ILE A 139 1.90 0.49 9.55
C ILE A 139 0.46 0.04 9.78
N VAL A 140 -0.50 0.65 9.08
CA VAL A 140 -1.93 0.36 9.24
C VAL A 140 -2.26 -1.06 8.77
N MET A 141 -1.69 -1.46 7.64
CA MET A 141 -1.87 -2.76 7.02
C MET A 141 -1.26 -3.88 7.87
N ASP A 142 -0.03 -3.69 8.34
CA ASP A 142 0.72 -4.68 9.11
C ASP A 142 0.15 -4.85 10.52
N ILE A 143 -0.22 -3.75 11.19
CA ILE A 143 -0.85 -3.83 12.52
C ILE A 143 -2.23 -4.46 12.46
N LYS A 144 -3.00 -4.26 11.39
CA LYS A 144 -4.26 -4.98 11.20
C LYS A 144 -4.05 -6.48 11.22
N HIS A 145 -3.03 -6.98 10.52
CA HIS A 145 -2.70 -8.41 10.52
C HIS A 145 -2.26 -8.88 11.92
N VAL A 146 -1.42 -8.11 12.62
CA VAL A 146 -0.99 -8.45 14.00
C VAL A 146 -2.20 -8.59 14.93
N LEU A 147 -3.12 -7.63 14.90
CA LEU A 147 -4.30 -7.63 15.78
C LEU A 147 -5.31 -8.71 15.40
N SER A 148 -5.44 -9.05 14.11
CA SER A 148 -6.38 -10.07 13.63
C SER A 148 -6.03 -11.49 14.08
N VAL A 149 -4.74 -11.81 14.22
CA VAL A 149 -4.27 -13.12 14.69
C VAL A 149 -4.23 -13.25 16.22
N ASN A 150 -4.48 -12.13 16.92
CA ASN A 150 -4.60 -12.18 18.37
C ASN A 150 -5.96 -12.81 18.75
N PRO A 151 -5.99 -13.85 19.62
CA PRO A 151 -7.24 -14.50 19.98
C PRO A 151 -8.30 -13.59 20.63
N THR A 152 -7.88 -12.46 21.21
CA THR A 152 -8.79 -11.46 21.80
C THR A 152 -9.31 -10.45 20.80
N GLN A 153 -8.82 -10.47 19.56
CA GLN A 153 -9.20 -9.56 18.47
C GLN A 153 -9.28 -8.08 18.92
N PRO A 154 -8.18 -7.52 19.46
CA PRO A 154 -8.20 -6.20 20.05
C PRO A 154 -8.43 -5.11 19.01
N HIS A 155 -9.05 -4.01 19.47
CA HIS A 155 -9.27 -2.83 18.62
C HIS A 155 -8.01 -2.00 18.47
N TYR A 156 -7.79 -1.46 17.29
CA TYR A 156 -6.81 -0.41 17.05
C TYR A 156 -7.45 0.95 17.36
N GLY A 157 -7.17 1.50 18.52
CA GLY A 157 -7.68 2.81 18.91
C GLY A 157 -9.21 2.89 19.05
N LYS A 158 -9.74 4.09 18.83
CA LYS A 158 -11.18 4.38 18.88
C LYS A 158 -11.74 4.54 17.47
N ALA A 159 -11.61 3.53 16.63
CA ALA A 159 -12.23 3.55 15.32
C ALA A 159 -13.76 3.73 15.47
N ARG A 160 -14.33 4.66 14.71
CA ARG A 160 -15.78 4.80 14.63
C ARG A 160 -16.30 3.87 13.55
N TRP A 161 -17.37 3.17 13.84
CA TRP A 161 -18.10 2.40 12.87
C TRP A 161 -18.73 3.31 11.84
N TRP A 162 -18.68 2.89 10.60
CA TRP A 162 -19.34 3.56 9.50
C TRP A 162 -20.69 2.89 9.26
N ASP A 163 -21.80 3.52 9.73
CA ASP A 163 -23.16 2.98 9.59
C ASP A 163 -23.86 3.42 8.29
N GLN A 164 -23.24 4.34 7.53
CA GLN A 164 -23.87 4.86 6.34
C GLN A 164 -23.79 3.85 5.20
N PRO A 165 -24.88 3.62 4.46
CA PRO A 165 -24.85 2.84 3.23
C PRO A 165 -23.86 3.44 2.23
N ILE A 166 -23.16 2.58 1.49
CA ILE A 166 -22.31 3.01 0.39
C ILE A 166 -23.16 3.22 -0.84
N ASP A 167 -22.96 4.34 -1.53
CA ASP A 167 -23.65 4.61 -2.79
C ASP A 167 -23.18 3.63 -3.87
N ARG A 168 -24.07 2.74 -4.28
CA ARG A 168 -23.88 1.74 -5.33
C ARG A 168 -24.66 2.08 -6.60
N SER A 169 -25.04 3.34 -6.80
CA SER A 169 -25.84 3.78 -7.97
C SER A 169 -25.16 3.49 -9.32
N LYS A 170 -23.84 3.29 -9.32
CA LYS A 170 -23.05 2.92 -10.49
C LYS A 170 -22.85 1.41 -10.67
N ALA A 171 -23.35 0.58 -9.75
CA ALA A 171 -23.19 -0.88 -9.84
C ALA A 171 -23.77 -1.42 -11.16
N GLY A 172 -23.01 -2.27 -11.82
CA GLY A 172 -23.38 -2.84 -13.13
C GLY A 172 -23.25 -1.89 -14.33
N GLN A 173 -22.84 -0.63 -14.12
CA GLN A 173 -22.57 0.30 -15.22
C GLN A 173 -21.15 0.12 -15.76
N TRP A 174 -20.99 0.28 -17.07
CA TRP A 174 -19.73 0.14 -17.80
C TRP A 174 -19.51 1.36 -18.68
N THR A 175 -18.28 1.88 -18.66
CA THR A 175 -17.85 2.91 -19.60
C THR A 175 -16.97 2.29 -20.68
N GLU A 176 -17.33 2.55 -21.95
CA GLU A 176 -16.65 2.03 -23.13
C GLU A 176 -15.56 3.00 -23.62
N TYR A 177 -14.44 2.44 -24.06
CA TYR A 177 -13.31 3.16 -24.61
C TYR A 177 -12.91 2.53 -25.95
N ASP A 178 -12.73 3.36 -26.99
CA ASP A 178 -12.36 2.91 -28.35
C ASP A 178 -10.94 2.32 -28.44
N GLY A 179 -10.13 2.48 -27.39
CA GLY A 179 -8.72 2.09 -27.42
C GLY A 179 -7.87 3.05 -28.28
N GLY A 180 -6.87 2.48 -28.96
CA GLY A 180 -5.90 3.24 -29.77
C GLY A 180 -4.60 3.53 -29.02
N VAL A 181 -3.78 4.42 -29.57
CA VAL A 181 -2.54 4.85 -28.92
C VAL A 181 -2.86 5.89 -27.86
N VAL A 182 -2.48 5.61 -26.62
CA VAL A 182 -2.64 6.47 -25.47
C VAL A 182 -1.29 6.70 -24.80
N GLU A 183 -1.13 7.82 -24.12
CA GLU A 183 0.06 8.07 -23.31
C GLU A 183 -0.21 7.69 -21.84
N ILE A 184 0.63 6.84 -21.26
CA ILE A 184 0.61 6.43 -19.86
C ILE A 184 1.91 6.80 -19.15
N GLY A 185 1.85 6.98 -17.83
CA GLY A 185 2.97 7.42 -17.01
C GLY A 185 2.89 8.90 -16.65
N PHE A 186 3.76 9.32 -15.74
CA PHE A 186 3.75 10.67 -15.18
C PHE A 186 4.23 11.72 -16.22
N ALA A 187 3.53 12.85 -16.25
CA ALA A 187 3.83 14.00 -17.14
C ALA A 187 3.57 15.35 -16.48
N GLY A 188 3.45 15.38 -15.15
CA GLY A 188 3.15 16.61 -14.42
C GLY A 188 4.38 17.26 -13.80
N ASP A 189 4.15 18.43 -13.18
CA ASP A 189 5.06 19.02 -12.24
C ASP A 189 4.79 18.44 -10.83
N GLY A 190 5.83 18.29 -10.02
CA GLY A 190 5.74 17.74 -8.67
C GLY A 190 6.29 16.33 -8.55
N PHE A 191 5.98 15.68 -7.43
CA PHE A 191 6.56 14.39 -7.09
C PHE A 191 5.90 13.23 -7.85
N SER A 192 6.76 12.31 -8.31
CA SER A 192 6.41 10.95 -8.73
C SER A 192 7.56 10.01 -8.42
N PHE A 193 7.26 8.72 -8.24
CA PHE A 193 8.32 7.74 -8.14
C PHE A 193 8.93 7.42 -9.50
N ASP A 194 10.15 6.91 -9.50
CA ASP A 194 10.89 6.54 -10.72
C ASP A 194 10.16 5.52 -11.58
N ASN A 195 9.38 4.60 -10.96
CA ASN A 195 8.60 3.58 -11.66
C ASN A 195 7.36 4.13 -12.40
N GLU A 196 7.01 5.41 -12.19
CA GLU A 196 5.97 6.12 -12.94
C GLU A 196 6.53 6.72 -14.27
N TRP A 197 7.85 6.59 -14.51
CA TRP A 197 8.57 7.13 -15.66
C TRP A 197 9.19 6.07 -16.55
N PRO A 198 9.48 6.44 -17.82
CA PRO A 198 9.04 7.66 -18.52
C PRO A 198 7.59 7.53 -18.99
N ARG A 199 6.93 8.67 -19.23
CA ARG A 199 5.67 8.68 -19.97
C ARG A 199 5.94 8.16 -21.39
N HIS A 200 5.06 7.29 -21.88
CA HIS A 200 5.24 6.60 -23.14
C HIS A 200 3.91 6.24 -23.79
N ASP A 201 3.96 5.98 -25.09
CA ASP A 201 2.82 5.50 -25.86
C ASP A 201 2.52 4.04 -25.54
N ALA A 202 1.26 3.73 -25.31
CA ALA A 202 0.71 2.39 -25.16
C ALA A 202 -0.45 2.17 -26.13
N LEU A 203 -0.49 1.00 -26.79
CA LEU A 203 -1.61 0.62 -27.62
C LEU A 203 -2.63 -0.15 -26.76
N LEU A 204 -3.85 0.38 -26.67
CA LEU A 204 -4.98 -0.29 -26.04
C LEU A 204 -5.95 -0.79 -27.12
N THR A 205 -6.50 -2.00 -26.96
CA THR A 205 -7.65 -2.48 -27.73
C THR A 205 -8.93 -1.83 -27.19
N PRO A 206 -10.04 -1.80 -27.93
CA PRO A 206 -11.33 -1.36 -27.39
C PRO A 206 -11.70 -2.17 -26.15
N PHE A 207 -12.16 -1.48 -25.10
CA PHE A 207 -12.49 -2.11 -23.82
C PHE A 207 -13.61 -1.36 -23.11
N ALA A 208 -14.26 -2.03 -22.18
CA ALA A 208 -15.12 -1.38 -21.19
C ALA A 208 -14.60 -1.65 -19.78
N ILE A 209 -14.75 -0.67 -18.91
CA ILE A 209 -14.39 -0.77 -17.49
C ILE A 209 -15.59 -0.49 -16.60
N SER A 210 -15.74 -1.25 -15.52
CA SER A 210 -16.81 -1.06 -14.56
C SER A 210 -16.70 0.29 -13.84
N GLU A 211 -17.81 1.00 -13.68
CA GLU A 211 -17.86 2.25 -12.91
C GLU A 211 -17.79 2.03 -11.40
N SER A 212 -17.98 0.80 -10.93
CA SER A 212 -17.94 0.43 -9.52
C SER A 212 -16.86 -0.61 -9.22
N LEU A 213 -16.41 -0.61 -7.96
CA LEU A 213 -15.60 -1.69 -7.40
C LEU A 213 -16.48 -2.95 -7.22
N VAL A 214 -15.86 -4.12 -7.19
CA VAL A 214 -16.56 -5.36 -6.79
C VAL A 214 -16.90 -5.26 -5.30
N SER A 215 -18.17 -5.56 -4.98
CA SER A 215 -18.69 -5.49 -3.61
C SER A 215 -18.57 -6.82 -2.86
N CYS A 216 -18.72 -6.78 -1.54
CA CYS A 216 -18.80 -7.97 -0.70
C CYS A 216 -20.00 -8.85 -1.06
N GLY A 217 -21.14 -8.27 -1.48
CA GLY A 217 -22.31 -9.03 -1.94
C GLY A 217 -22.04 -9.80 -3.23
N GLU A 218 -21.38 -9.16 -4.21
CA GLU A 218 -20.94 -9.83 -5.44
C GLU A 218 -19.91 -10.92 -5.14
N TRP A 219 -19.03 -10.69 -4.18
CA TRP A 219 -18.03 -11.68 -3.76
C TRP A 219 -18.67 -12.88 -3.06
N ARG A 220 -19.69 -12.67 -2.22
CA ARG A 220 -20.45 -13.77 -1.61
C ARG A 220 -21.13 -14.63 -2.66
N ALA A 221 -21.71 -14.03 -3.70
CA ALA A 221 -22.28 -14.79 -4.81
C ALA A 221 -21.25 -15.68 -5.52
N PHE A 222 -19.99 -15.22 -5.68
CA PHE A 222 -18.89 -16.04 -6.17
C PHE A 222 -18.56 -17.22 -5.24
N MET A 223 -18.54 -16.97 -3.93
CA MET A 223 -18.31 -18.01 -2.92
C MET A 223 -19.43 -19.03 -2.91
N ASP A 224 -20.67 -18.58 -2.92
CA ASP A 224 -21.89 -19.43 -2.89
C ASP A 224 -22.00 -20.32 -4.15
N ASP A 225 -21.49 -19.85 -5.31
CA ASP A 225 -21.39 -20.65 -6.56
C ASP A 225 -20.16 -21.59 -6.57
N GLY A 226 -19.48 -21.74 -5.42
CA GLY A 226 -18.32 -22.64 -5.28
C GLY A 226 -17.04 -22.10 -5.93
N GLY A 227 -16.87 -20.79 -6.02
CA GLY A 227 -15.73 -20.15 -6.67
C GLY A 227 -14.35 -20.61 -6.19
N TYR A 228 -14.22 -20.91 -4.89
CA TYR A 228 -12.99 -21.47 -4.30
C TYR A 228 -12.82 -22.99 -4.49
N GLU A 229 -13.81 -23.67 -5.02
CA GLU A 229 -13.78 -25.12 -5.24
C GLU A 229 -13.60 -25.48 -6.73
N ARG A 230 -13.73 -24.52 -7.62
CA ARG A 230 -13.78 -24.69 -9.09
C ARG A 230 -12.47 -24.27 -9.75
N PRO A 231 -11.56 -25.22 -10.07
CA PRO A 231 -10.21 -24.92 -10.58
C PRO A 231 -10.20 -24.19 -11.93
N GLU A 232 -11.29 -24.26 -12.71
CA GLU A 232 -11.37 -23.64 -14.03
C GLU A 232 -11.29 -22.12 -14.02
N PHE A 233 -11.56 -21.47 -12.86
CA PHE A 233 -11.45 -20.02 -12.72
C PHE A 233 -10.03 -19.58 -12.36
N TRP A 234 -9.19 -20.47 -11.84
CA TRP A 234 -7.92 -20.11 -11.24
C TRP A 234 -6.73 -20.32 -12.17
N MET A 235 -5.78 -19.41 -12.09
CA MET A 235 -4.45 -19.66 -12.63
C MET A 235 -3.75 -20.78 -11.81
N SER A 236 -2.82 -21.51 -12.45
CA SER A 236 -2.14 -22.67 -11.86
C SER A 236 -1.62 -22.41 -10.44
N ASP A 237 -0.82 -21.35 -10.26
CA ASP A 237 -0.21 -21.03 -8.95
C ASP A 237 -1.25 -20.54 -7.95
N GLY A 238 -2.31 -19.86 -8.43
CA GLY A 238 -3.45 -19.47 -7.62
C GLY A 238 -4.19 -20.67 -7.06
N TRP A 239 -4.52 -21.63 -7.91
CA TRP A 239 -5.17 -22.87 -7.48
C TRP A 239 -4.32 -23.66 -6.48
N ALA A 240 -3.02 -23.81 -6.77
CA ALA A 240 -2.09 -24.45 -5.85
C ALA A 240 -2.04 -23.75 -4.50
N THR A 241 -2.05 -22.41 -4.49
CA THR A 241 -2.05 -21.59 -3.26
C THR A 241 -3.34 -21.78 -2.46
N VAL A 242 -4.52 -21.70 -3.12
CA VAL A 242 -5.82 -21.95 -2.48
C VAL A 242 -5.84 -23.29 -1.77
N LYS A 243 -5.39 -24.35 -2.45
CA LYS A 243 -5.35 -25.71 -1.87
C LYS A 243 -4.34 -25.83 -0.73
N ALA A 244 -3.16 -25.24 -0.86
CA ALA A 244 -2.10 -25.31 0.14
C ALA A 244 -2.42 -24.51 1.41
N GLN A 245 -3.10 -23.36 1.25
CA GLN A 245 -3.42 -22.44 2.35
C GLN A 245 -4.85 -22.64 2.88
N GLY A 246 -5.68 -23.45 2.21
CA GLY A 246 -7.07 -23.69 2.59
C GLY A 246 -7.94 -22.42 2.48
N TRP A 247 -7.72 -21.61 1.44
CA TRP A 247 -8.53 -20.40 1.25
C TRP A 247 -9.94 -20.76 0.77
N ASP A 248 -10.93 -20.15 1.38
CA ASP A 248 -12.36 -20.30 1.08
C ASP A 248 -13.13 -18.96 1.08
N SER A 249 -12.45 -17.87 1.48
CA SER A 249 -13.03 -16.52 1.64
C SER A 249 -11.93 -15.46 1.58
N PRO A 250 -12.23 -14.15 1.45
CA PRO A 250 -11.27 -13.06 1.65
C PRO A 250 -10.55 -13.17 2.99
N LEU A 251 -9.31 -12.68 3.06
CA LEU A 251 -8.57 -12.66 4.33
C LEU A 251 -9.37 -11.84 5.37
N TYR A 252 -9.37 -12.33 6.62
CA TYR A 252 -10.08 -11.76 7.77
C TYR A 252 -11.59 -12.05 7.81
N TRP A 253 -12.15 -12.81 6.88
CA TRP A 253 -13.54 -13.26 6.96
C TRP A 253 -13.64 -14.60 7.67
N TRP A 254 -14.72 -14.80 8.43
CA TRP A 254 -15.08 -16.09 9.04
C TRP A 254 -16.58 -16.16 9.30
N HIS A 255 -17.08 -17.36 9.51
CA HIS A 255 -18.47 -17.60 9.92
C HIS A 255 -18.62 -17.53 11.44
N GLU A 256 -19.68 -16.86 11.91
CA GLU A 256 -20.18 -16.99 13.27
C GLU A 256 -21.70 -17.29 13.19
N GLY A 257 -22.07 -18.55 13.42
CA GLY A 257 -23.42 -19.04 13.12
C GLY A 257 -23.72 -18.97 11.63
N ASP A 258 -24.79 -18.25 11.25
CA ASP A 258 -25.21 -18.08 9.86
C ASP A 258 -24.68 -16.77 9.24
N GLU A 259 -23.85 -16.01 9.95
CA GLU A 259 -23.39 -14.70 9.55
C GLU A 259 -21.91 -14.68 9.18
N TRP A 260 -21.56 -14.00 8.08
CA TRP A 260 -20.17 -13.68 7.75
C TRP A 260 -19.71 -12.47 8.55
N LEU A 261 -18.63 -12.64 9.29
CA LEU A 261 -17.91 -11.55 9.98
C LEU A 261 -16.58 -11.26 9.28
N THR A 262 -16.09 -10.03 9.46
CA THR A 262 -14.74 -9.62 9.05
C THR A 262 -14.03 -8.90 10.18
N PHE A 263 -12.72 -9.13 10.34
CA PHE A 263 -11.92 -8.35 11.26
C PHE A 263 -11.59 -6.98 10.64
N THR A 264 -11.92 -5.93 11.36
CA THR A 264 -11.52 -4.56 11.05
C THR A 264 -10.63 -3.99 12.15
N LEU A 265 -9.99 -2.84 11.89
CA LEU A 265 -9.20 -2.14 12.93
C LEU A 265 -10.04 -1.64 14.10
N GLY A 266 -11.35 -1.63 13.98
CA GLY A 266 -12.27 -1.41 15.09
C GLY A 266 -12.84 -2.70 15.69
N GLY A 267 -12.29 -3.89 15.36
CA GLY A 267 -12.75 -5.21 15.80
C GLY A 267 -13.62 -5.92 14.76
N PRO A 268 -14.25 -7.05 15.15
CA PRO A 268 -15.15 -7.81 14.30
C PRO A 268 -16.42 -7.05 13.91
N LEU A 269 -16.85 -7.21 12.65
CA LEU A 269 -18.09 -6.67 12.10
C LEU A 269 -18.77 -7.67 11.19
N ALA A 270 -20.10 -7.59 11.09
CA ALA A 270 -20.84 -8.23 10.02
C ALA A 270 -20.39 -7.70 8.65
N VAL A 271 -20.19 -8.63 7.71
CA VAL A 271 -19.86 -8.27 6.32
C VAL A 271 -21.08 -7.62 5.67
N ARG A 272 -20.89 -6.45 5.10
CA ARG A 272 -21.95 -5.69 4.43
C ARG A 272 -21.85 -5.85 2.93
N ASP A 273 -22.95 -6.20 2.29
CA ASP A 273 -23.01 -6.47 0.85
C ASP A 273 -22.67 -5.24 -0.02
N ASP A 274 -22.91 -4.03 0.48
CA ASP A 274 -22.67 -2.77 -0.23
C ASP A 274 -21.20 -2.28 -0.15
N GLU A 275 -20.38 -2.86 0.73
CA GLU A 275 -18.98 -2.48 0.87
C GLU A 275 -18.11 -3.08 -0.25
N PRO A 276 -17.06 -2.37 -0.71
CA PRO A 276 -16.08 -2.97 -1.59
C PRO A 276 -15.41 -4.18 -0.93
N VAL A 277 -15.26 -5.28 -1.66
CA VAL A 277 -14.44 -6.39 -1.18
C VAL A 277 -12.99 -5.93 -1.02
N VAL A 278 -12.37 -6.33 0.07
CA VAL A 278 -11.01 -5.97 0.42
C VAL A 278 -10.24 -7.16 0.99
N HIS A 279 -8.91 -7.10 0.95
CA HIS A 279 -8.04 -8.17 1.41
C HIS A 279 -8.15 -9.46 0.58
N VAL A 280 -8.20 -9.28 -0.73
CA VAL A 280 -8.13 -10.35 -1.72
C VAL A 280 -6.79 -10.30 -2.46
N SER A 281 -6.24 -11.47 -2.77
CA SER A 281 -5.04 -11.62 -3.59
C SER A 281 -5.32 -11.32 -5.06
N TRP A 282 -4.25 -11.19 -5.85
CA TRP A 282 -4.40 -11.13 -7.30
C TRP A 282 -5.01 -12.40 -7.88
N TYR A 283 -4.66 -13.57 -7.31
CA TYR A 283 -5.23 -14.85 -7.73
C TYR A 283 -6.73 -14.91 -7.55
N GLU A 284 -7.23 -14.45 -6.41
CA GLU A 284 -8.65 -14.36 -6.11
C GLU A 284 -9.36 -13.36 -7.01
N ALA A 285 -8.75 -12.19 -7.23
CA ALA A 285 -9.29 -11.14 -8.09
C ALA A 285 -9.43 -11.61 -9.55
N ASP A 286 -8.42 -12.33 -10.10
CA ASP A 286 -8.47 -12.91 -11.45
C ASP A 286 -9.52 -14.04 -11.54
N ALA A 287 -9.62 -14.89 -10.51
CA ALA A 287 -10.60 -15.97 -10.47
C ALA A 287 -12.05 -15.42 -10.42
N PHE A 288 -12.30 -14.39 -9.60
CA PHE A 288 -13.58 -13.69 -9.58
C PHE A 288 -13.92 -13.07 -10.93
N ALA A 289 -12.94 -12.40 -11.54
CA ALA A 289 -13.15 -11.75 -12.84
C ALA A 289 -13.55 -12.79 -13.91
N ARG A 290 -12.88 -13.96 -13.96
CA ARG A 290 -13.24 -15.07 -14.87
C ARG A 290 -14.61 -15.65 -14.58
N TRP A 291 -14.95 -15.85 -13.30
CA TRP A 291 -16.27 -16.32 -12.90
C TRP A 291 -17.37 -15.38 -13.37
N SER A 292 -17.15 -14.08 -13.25
CA SER A 292 -18.13 -13.05 -13.69
C SER A 292 -18.18 -12.84 -15.21
N GLY A 293 -17.42 -13.60 -16.00
CA GLY A 293 -17.33 -13.43 -17.45
C GLY A 293 -16.62 -12.13 -17.89
N ALA A 294 -15.76 -11.61 -17.03
CA ALA A 294 -14.96 -10.39 -17.23
C ALA A 294 -13.46 -10.68 -17.04
N ARG A 295 -12.65 -9.65 -16.97
CA ARG A 295 -11.22 -9.71 -16.67
C ARG A 295 -10.80 -8.54 -15.76
N LEU A 296 -9.60 -8.59 -15.23
CA LEU A 296 -8.96 -7.43 -14.64
C LEU A 296 -8.56 -6.42 -15.73
N PRO A 297 -8.61 -5.11 -15.48
CA PRO A 297 -8.05 -4.12 -16.39
C PRO A 297 -6.52 -4.24 -16.44
N THR A 298 -5.90 -3.93 -17.56
CA THR A 298 -4.48 -3.62 -17.60
C THR A 298 -4.23 -2.28 -16.86
N GLU A 299 -2.99 -2.03 -16.42
CA GLU A 299 -2.66 -0.74 -15.78
C GLU A 299 -2.85 0.45 -16.73
N GLY A 300 -2.64 0.27 -18.03
CA GLY A 300 -2.88 1.30 -19.05
C GLY A 300 -4.37 1.60 -19.24
N GLU A 301 -5.24 0.58 -19.26
CA GLU A 301 -6.69 0.75 -19.32
C GLU A 301 -7.20 1.46 -18.05
N TRP A 302 -6.72 1.03 -16.87
CA TRP A 302 -7.07 1.66 -15.61
C TRP A 302 -6.67 3.14 -15.58
N GLU A 303 -5.40 3.46 -15.96
CA GLU A 303 -4.90 4.84 -15.99
C GLU A 303 -5.68 5.72 -16.99
N THR A 304 -6.05 5.15 -18.14
CA THR A 304 -6.85 5.86 -19.15
C THR A 304 -8.24 6.20 -18.64
N ALA A 305 -8.89 5.26 -17.94
CA ALA A 305 -10.25 5.40 -17.45
C ALA A 305 -10.36 6.22 -16.17
N ALA A 306 -9.35 6.17 -15.31
CA ALA A 306 -9.38 6.84 -14.01
C ALA A 306 -9.47 8.37 -14.12
N PRO A 307 -10.17 9.04 -13.19
CA PRO A 307 -10.26 10.50 -13.15
C PRO A 307 -8.87 11.15 -13.15
N ALA A 308 -8.71 12.23 -13.92
CA ALA A 308 -7.43 12.95 -14.02
C ALA A 308 -6.98 13.58 -12.69
N LYS A 309 -7.94 13.88 -11.80
CA LYS A 309 -7.68 14.47 -10.48
C LYS A 309 -8.10 13.53 -9.37
N VAL A 310 -7.19 13.28 -8.45
CA VAL A 310 -7.49 12.58 -7.20
C VAL A 310 -8.27 13.50 -6.28
N PRO A 311 -9.42 13.06 -5.73
CA PRO A 311 -10.18 13.88 -4.79
C PRO A 311 -9.37 14.18 -3.52
N VAL A 312 -9.35 15.43 -3.06
CA VAL A 312 -8.60 15.87 -1.87
C VAL A 312 -9.01 15.12 -0.59
N ARG A 313 -10.22 14.61 -0.54
CA ARG A 313 -10.76 13.85 0.62
C ARG A 313 -10.37 12.38 0.62
N SER A 314 -9.86 11.87 -0.51
CA SER A 314 -9.48 10.45 -0.64
C SER A 314 -8.28 10.14 0.24
N GLY A 315 -8.35 9.03 0.96
CA GLY A 315 -7.24 8.48 1.75
C GLY A 315 -7.43 8.55 3.25
N LEU A 316 -6.33 8.37 3.96
CA LEU A 316 -6.24 8.11 5.39
C LEU A 316 -7.07 9.07 6.25
N ASP A 317 -8.04 8.48 6.96
CA ASP A 317 -8.66 9.06 8.14
C ASP A 317 -8.44 8.08 9.31
N VAL A 318 -7.65 8.48 10.29
CA VAL A 318 -7.32 7.65 11.48
C VAL A 318 -8.54 7.18 12.28
N LYS A 319 -9.72 7.76 11.99
CA LYS A 319 -10.99 7.38 12.62
C LYS A 319 -11.82 6.40 11.80
N ALA A 320 -11.46 6.21 10.53
CA ALA A 320 -12.23 5.40 9.57
C ALA A 320 -11.27 4.61 8.67
N LEU A 321 -10.43 3.76 9.27
CA LEU A 321 -9.46 2.90 8.58
C LEU A 321 -10.15 1.66 7.98
N HIS A 322 -11.16 1.90 7.17
CA HIS A 322 -11.96 0.89 6.48
C HIS A 322 -12.47 1.45 5.14
N PRO A 323 -12.60 0.64 4.09
CA PRO A 323 -13.21 1.10 2.83
C PRO A 323 -14.67 1.50 3.05
N THR A 324 -14.98 2.79 2.86
CA THR A 324 -16.31 3.36 3.12
C THR A 324 -16.93 4.00 1.89
N ALA A 325 -16.35 3.78 0.71
CA ALA A 325 -16.82 4.37 -0.54
C ALA A 325 -16.48 3.48 -1.74
N ASP A 326 -17.34 3.53 -2.76
CA ASP A 326 -17.12 2.91 -4.08
C ASP A 326 -16.46 3.93 -5.02
N GLU A 327 -15.16 4.16 -4.83
CA GLU A 327 -14.41 5.22 -5.50
C GLU A 327 -13.15 4.70 -6.22
N TRP A 328 -12.66 5.47 -7.20
CA TRP A 328 -11.40 5.18 -7.89
C TRP A 328 -10.17 5.31 -6.98
N PHE A 329 -10.24 6.20 -5.99
CA PHE A 329 -9.16 6.50 -5.06
C PHE A 329 -9.63 6.52 -3.61
N GLY A 330 -8.79 6.07 -2.68
CA GLY A 330 -9.04 6.18 -1.26
C GLY A 330 -9.97 5.11 -0.67
N SER A 331 -10.31 4.08 -1.45
CA SER A 331 -11.11 2.94 -1.00
C SER A 331 -10.25 1.69 -0.87
N VAL A 332 -9.94 1.04 -1.99
CA VAL A 332 -9.06 -0.12 -2.07
C VAL A 332 -8.06 0.05 -3.21
N TRP A 333 -6.83 -0.44 -3.05
CA TRP A 333 -5.92 -0.67 -4.14
C TRP A 333 -6.52 -1.68 -5.11
N GLN A 334 -6.55 -1.37 -6.40
CA GLN A 334 -7.22 -2.17 -7.41
C GLN A 334 -6.21 -2.99 -8.20
N TRP A 335 -6.31 -4.31 -8.10
CA TRP A 335 -5.49 -5.23 -8.87
C TRP A 335 -5.69 -5.03 -10.36
N THR A 336 -4.60 -5.07 -11.12
CA THR A 336 -4.61 -5.03 -12.57
C THR A 336 -4.07 -6.35 -13.15
N ALA A 337 -4.34 -6.61 -14.42
CA ALA A 337 -3.78 -7.75 -15.15
C ALA A 337 -2.27 -7.57 -15.47
N SER A 338 -1.70 -6.39 -15.20
CA SER A 338 -0.33 -6.06 -15.58
C SER A 338 0.69 -6.58 -14.58
N ALA A 339 1.68 -7.32 -15.07
CA ALA A 339 2.87 -7.62 -14.31
C ALA A 339 3.66 -6.33 -14.02
N TYR A 340 4.25 -6.24 -12.83
CA TYR A 340 5.11 -5.11 -12.50
C TYR A 340 6.45 -5.22 -13.21
N SER A 341 6.59 -4.47 -14.28
CA SER A 341 7.78 -4.40 -15.13
C SER A 341 8.16 -2.95 -15.43
N ALA A 342 9.37 -2.75 -15.91
CA ALA A 342 9.87 -1.44 -16.31
C ALA A 342 9.05 -0.87 -17.47
N TYR A 343 8.75 0.41 -17.42
CA TYR A 343 8.23 1.14 -18.58
C TYR A 343 9.32 1.24 -19.66
N PRO A 344 8.96 1.33 -20.96
CA PRO A 344 9.92 1.53 -22.02
C PRO A 344 10.82 2.76 -21.76
N GLY A 345 12.13 2.55 -21.72
CA GLY A 345 13.08 3.63 -21.42
C GLY A 345 13.33 3.90 -19.93
N PHE A 346 12.76 3.11 -19.02
CA PHE A 346 13.04 3.22 -17.59
C PHE A 346 14.54 3.09 -17.31
N ALA A 347 15.05 3.96 -16.43
CA ALA A 347 16.39 3.89 -15.90
C ALA A 347 16.35 4.21 -14.39
N PRO A 348 16.88 3.33 -13.52
CA PRO A 348 16.97 3.63 -12.09
C PRO A 348 17.92 4.81 -11.84
N ALA A 349 17.69 5.54 -10.77
CA ALA A 349 18.61 6.58 -10.33
C ALA A 349 19.97 5.97 -9.98
N GLU A 350 21.04 6.77 -10.04
CA GLU A 350 22.37 6.33 -9.63
C GLU A 350 22.48 6.14 -8.10
N GLY A 351 23.31 5.20 -7.68
CA GLY A 351 23.59 4.92 -6.27
C GLY A 351 22.47 4.14 -5.56
N ALA A 352 22.52 4.14 -4.23
CA ALA A 352 21.61 3.35 -3.40
C ALA A 352 20.14 3.73 -3.55
N VAL A 353 19.84 5.01 -3.83
CA VAL A 353 18.46 5.49 -4.08
C VAL A 353 17.82 4.78 -5.27
N GLY A 354 18.61 4.40 -6.30
CA GLY A 354 18.13 3.65 -7.46
C GLY A 354 17.70 2.21 -7.15
N GLU A 355 17.98 1.70 -5.95
CA GLU A 355 17.49 0.40 -5.50
C GLU A 355 16.01 0.44 -5.04
N TYR A 356 15.36 1.59 -5.09
CA TYR A 356 14.04 1.80 -4.49
C TYR A 356 12.93 0.96 -5.14
N ASN A 357 12.79 0.97 -6.44
CA ASN A 357 11.71 0.30 -7.16
C ASN A 357 12.18 -0.76 -8.18
N GLY A 358 13.22 -0.45 -8.95
CA GLY A 358 13.60 -1.25 -10.12
C GLY A 358 13.87 -2.72 -9.82
N LYS A 359 14.49 -3.05 -8.71
CA LYS A 359 14.81 -4.44 -8.33
C LYS A 359 13.61 -5.30 -7.95
N PHE A 360 12.44 -4.69 -7.73
CA PHE A 360 11.20 -5.40 -7.43
C PHE A 360 10.36 -5.71 -8.67
N MET A 361 10.82 -5.33 -9.88
CA MET A 361 10.12 -5.56 -11.15
C MET A 361 10.22 -7.03 -11.60
N ILE A 362 9.84 -7.94 -10.70
CA ILE A 362 9.79 -9.38 -10.95
C ILE A 362 8.79 -10.04 -9.98
N ASN A 363 7.95 -10.96 -10.50
CA ASN A 363 6.98 -11.74 -9.72
C ASN A 363 6.03 -10.88 -8.87
N GLN A 364 5.74 -9.67 -9.32
CA GLN A 364 4.80 -8.74 -8.70
C GLN A 364 3.70 -8.38 -9.71
N GLN A 365 2.54 -8.00 -9.21
CA GLN A 365 1.43 -7.48 -10.01
C GLN A 365 1.17 -6.03 -9.63
N VAL A 366 0.78 -5.22 -10.62
CA VAL A 366 0.50 -3.80 -10.41
C VAL A 366 -0.87 -3.61 -9.79
N LEU A 367 -0.94 -2.74 -8.78
CA LEU A 367 -2.17 -2.18 -8.24
C LEU A 367 -2.22 -0.69 -8.54
N ARG A 368 -3.43 -0.20 -8.81
CA ARG A 368 -3.69 1.20 -9.13
C ARG A 368 -4.72 1.81 -8.17
N GLY A 369 -4.77 3.14 -8.11
CA GLY A 369 -5.67 3.88 -7.23
C GLY A 369 -5.00 4.29 -5.92
N SER A 370 -5.63 3.97 -4.83
CA SER A 370 -5.14 4.11 -3.46
C SER A 370 -6.16 3.48 -2.51
N CYS A 371 -5.80 3.25 -1.26
CA CYS A 371 -6.71 2.67 -0.28
C CYS A 371 -7.09 3.64 0.84
N CYS A 372 -7.97 3.20 1.72
CA CYS A 372 -8.42 3.96 2.90
C CYS A 372 -7.28 4.29 3.90
N ALA A 373 -6.15 3.59 3.80
CA ALA A 373 -4.95 3.83 4.61
C ALA A 373 -3.89 4.68 3.91
N THR A 374 -4.04 4.99 2.61
CA THR A 374 -3.11 5.85 1.87
C THR A 374 -3.18 7.29 2.39
N PRO A 375 -2.08 7.94 2.79
CA PRO A 375 -2.08 9.31 3.28
C PRO A 375 -2.65 10.30 2.25
N LYS A 376 -3.37 11.30 2.74
CA LYS A 376 -3.95 12.35 1.88
C LYS A 376 -2.87 13.10 1.10
N GLY A 377 -3.11 13.28 -0.19
CA GLY A 377 -2.17 13.95 -1.10
C GLY A 377 -1.07 13.04 -1.66
N HIS A 378 -0.96 11.79 -1.17
CA HIS A 378 0.04 10.84 -1.67
C HIS A 378 -0.40 10.12 -2.95
N ALA A 379 -1.71 9.90 -3.14
CA ALA A 379 -2.27 9.22 -4.31
C ALA A 379 -2.11 10.06 -5.60
N ARG A 380 -1.81 9.39 -6.70
CA ARG A 380 -1.75 9.93 -8.07
C ARG A 380 -2.36 8.94 -9.05
N ARG A 381 -2.90 9.43 -10.17
CA ARG A 381 -3.42 8.56 -11.23
C ARG A 381 -2.35 7.63 -11.80
N THR A 382 -1.10 8.08 -11.84
CA THR A 382 0.06 7.36 -12.36
C THR A 382 0.76 6.47 -11.34
N TYR A 383 0.40 6.56 -10.06
CA TYR A 383 1.03 5.77 -8.99
C TYR A 383 0.90 4.28 -9.27
N ARG A 384 2.04 3.58 -9.23
CA ARG A 384 2.15 2.14 -9.44
C ARG A 384 2.54 1.46 -8.14
N ASN A 385 1.55 0.96 -7.40
CA ASN A 385 1.80 0.06 -6.28
C ASN A 385 1.95 -1.38 -6.77
N PHE A 386 2.63 -2.21 -6.02
CA PHE A 386 2.91 -3.58 -6.45
C PHE A 386 3.06 -4.53 -5.27
N PHE A 387 2.52 -5.74 -5.41
CA PHE A 387 2.66 -6.83 -4.46
C PHE A 387 2.77 -8.17 -5.19
N GLY A 388 3.30 -9.18 -4.49
CA GLY A 388 3.24 -10.57 -4.95
C GLY A 388 1.79 -11.02 -5.15
N PRO A 389 1.50 -11.84 -6.17
CA PRO A 389 0.13 -12.21 -6.51
C PRO A 389 -0.62 -12.97 -5.41
N HIS A 390 0.07 -13.50 -4.41
CA HIS A 390 -0.51 -14.19 -3.24
C HIS A 390 -0.84 -13.25 -2.07
N CYS A 391 -0.43 -11.98 -2.13
CA CYS A 391 -0.60 -11.03 -1.03
C CYS A 391 -2.06 -10.67 -0.81
N ARG A 392 -2.54 -10.81 0.43
CA ARG A 392 -3.94 -10.56 0.83
C ARG A 392 -4.08 -9.51 1.93
N TRP A 393 -3.03 -9.25 2.73
CA TRP A 393 -3.13 -8.34 3.89
C TRP A 393 -3.15 -6.86 3.53
N ALA A 394 -2.78 -6.49 2.30
CA ALA A 394 -2.97 -5.14 1.79
C ALA A 394 -4.47 -4.81 1.68
N PHE A 395 -4.82 -3.52 1.73
CA PHE A 395 -6.18 -3.07 1.44
C PHE A 395 -6.42 -3.12 -0.08
N SER A 396 -6.39 -4.33 -0.63
CA SER A 396 -6.51 -4.63 -2.06
C SER A 396 -7.88 -5.20 -2.41
N GLY A 397 -8.44 -4.73 -3.49
CA GLY A 397 -9.69 -5.18 -4.09
C GLY A 397 -9.59 -5.12 -5.61
N LEU A 398 -10.69 -4.97 -6.33
CA LEU A 398 -10.67 -4.97 -7.79
C LEU A 398 -11.80 -4.16 -8.42
N ARG A 399 -11.57 -3.80 -9.67
CA ARG A 399 -12.54 -3.29 -10.64
C ARG A 399 -12.45 -4.15 -11.90
N LEU A 400 -13.55 -4.38 -12.55
CA LEU A 400 -13.61 -5.27 -13.72
C LEU A 400 -13.43 -4.50 -15.04
N ALA A 401 -12.89 -5.20 -16.03
CA ALA A 401 -12.86 -4.79 -17.44
C ALA A 401 -13.37 -5.91 -18.34
N ARG A 402 -13.71 -5.59 -19.58
CA ARG A 402 -14.08 -6.55 -20.62
C ARG A 402 -13.63 -6.04 -22.00
N ASP A 403 -13.39 -6.95 -22.91
CA ASP A 403 -13.11 -6.62 -24.31
C ASP A 403 -14.41 -6.23 -25.02
N LEU A 404 -14.30 -5.37 -26.06
CA LEU A 404 -15.40 -4.91 -26.91
C LEU A 404 -15.25 -5.45 -28.33
#